data_c25fd892aae914f2475982a6639b60a9
#
_entry.id   c25fd892aae914f2475982a6639b60a9
#
_cell.length_a   1.000
_cell.length_b   1.000
_cell.length_c   1.000
_cell.angle_alpha   90.00
_cell.angle_beta   90.00
_cell.angle_gamma   90.00
#
_symmetry.space_group_name_H-M   'P 1'
#
loop_
_entity.id
_entity.type
_entity.pdbx_description
1 polymer ?
#
loop_
_entity_poly.entity_id
_entity_poly.type
_entity_poly.pdbx_seq_one_letter_code
_entity_poly.pdbx_strand_id
1 'polypeptide(L)'
;MAGVEGFGATSGTRVAESVAGIENANRVCELVRGLCLPWAHPHSASWFIPKACRLMADKYAWNFVVMYADERGGEYGTIYSSINAIYTGKTSPAQQYKTRDGRVHDSRQVSGLSRDRRGGVLNYRHSRSTQKLLLLEDGAEFLPGTAKHRFVLISGSPTTRKRLRKALKWPSLPYPKRQG
;
A
#
# COMPACT_ATOMS: atom_id res chain seq x y z
N MET A 1 -17.85 -5.35 17.22
CA MET A 1 -16.85 -4.68 16.31
C MET A 1 -16.99 -5.34 14.96
N ALA A 2 -17.22 -4.55 13.88
CA ALA A 2 -17.49 -5.09 12.54
C ALA A 2 -16.32 -4.95 11.55
N GLY A 3 -15.20 -4.38 11.99
CA GLY A 3 -14.01 -4.22 11.18
C GLY A 3 -12.81 -3.71 11.97
N VAL A 4 -11.65 -3.78 11.34
CA VAL A 4 -10.37 -3.28 11.85
C VAL A 4 -9.57 -2.62 10.72
N GLU A 5 -8.90 -1.52 11.05
CA GLU A 5 -7.99 -0.82 10.15
C GLU A 5 -6.60 -0.73 10.79
N GLY A 6 -5.58 -1.10 10.03
CA GLY A 6 -4.17 -1.02 10.44
C GLY A 6 -3.43 0.08 9.67
N PHE A 7 -2.81 0.99 10.41
CA PHE A 7 -1.99 2.05 9.86
C PHE A 7 -0.52 1.84 10.23
N GLY A 8 0.38 2.28 9.36
CA GLY A 8 1.81 2.15 9.58
C GLY A 8 2.64 3.16 8.79
N ALA A 9 3.93 3.14 9.01
CA ALA A 9 4.85 3.90 8.17
C ALA A 9 4.76 3.41 6.72
N THR A 10 5.01 4.31 5.77
CA THR A 10 5.02 3.97 4.34
C THR A 10 6.08 2.90 4.05
N SER A 11 5.75 2.01 3.12
CA SER A 11 6.56 0.84 2.79
C SER A 11 7.92 1.12 2.13
N GLY A 12 8.24 2.38 1.88
CA GLY A 12 9.53 2.83 1.37
C GLY A 12 9.94 4.14 1.99
N THR A 13 11.23 4.29 2.31
CA THR A 13 11.78 5.47 3.00
C THR A 13 11.51 6.78 2.29
N ARG A 14 11.40 6.76 0.95
CA ARG A 14 11.15 7.96 0.13
C ARG A 14 9.70 8.16 -0.27
N VAL A 15 8.79 7.24 0.07
CA VAL A 15 7.38 7.37 -0.31
C VAL A 15 6.76 8.58 0.37
N ALA A 16 6.96 8.75 1.66
CA ALA A 16 6.44 9.87 2.42
C ALA A 16 6.86 11.24 1.85
N GLU A 17 8.16 11.38 1.55
CA GLU A 17 8.71 12.60 0.93
C GLU A 17 8.13 12.83 -0.47
N SER A 18 7.97 11.78 -1.27
CA SER A 18 7.41 11.88 -2.62
C SER A 18 5.94 12.28 -2.61
N VAL A 19 5.18 11.91 -1.55
CA VAL A 19 3.76 12.28 -1.39
C VAL A 19 3.60 13.76 -1.03
N ALA A 20 4.34 14.24 -0.03
CA ALA A 20 4.03 15.49 0.65
C ALA A 20 5.21 16.46 0.78
N GLY A 21 6.38 16.11 0.23
CA GLY A 21 7.63 16.84 0.45
C GLY A 21 8.27 16.49 1.78
N ILE A 22 9.55 16.84 1.93
CA ILE A 22 10.34 16.58 3.15
C ILE A 22 9.68 17.22 4.37
N GLU A 23 9.17 18.43 4.23
CA GLU A 23 8.54 19.23 5.29
C GLU A 23 7.26 18.60 5.87
N ASN A 24 6.60 17.72 5.13
CA ASN A 24 5.38 17.04 5.56
C ASN A 24 5.49 15.51 5.58
N ALA A 25 6.69 14.96 5.38
CA ALA A 25 6.90 13.51 5.31
C ALA A 25 6.46 12.79 6.60
N ASN A 26 6.63 13.42 7.75
CA ASN A 26 6.18 12.91 9.06
C ASN A 26 4.64 12.87 9.22
N ARG A 27 3.89 13.51 8.30
CA ARG A 27 2.42 13.49 8.26
C ARG A 27 1.85 12.42 7.36
N VAL A 28 2.69 11.58 6.77
CA VAL A 28 2.29 10.55 5.82
C VAL A 28 2.30 9.18 6.49
N CYS A 29 1.21 8.44 6.36
CA CYS A 29 1.14 7.03 6.74
C CYS A 29 0.53 6.20 5.62
N GLU A 30 0.58 4.90 5.76
CA GLU A 30 -0.05 3.93 4.87
C GLU A 30 -1.18 3.21 5.60
N LEU A 31 -2.35 3.07 4.94
CA LEU A 31 -3.36 2.11 5.35
C LEU A 31 -2.87 0.73 4.91
N VAL A 32 -2.31 -0.01 5.86
CA VAL A 32 -1.61 -1.28 5.59
C VAL A 32 -2.60 -2.42 5.40
N ARG A 33 -3.68 -2.42 6.17
CA ARG A 33 -4.75 -3.42 6.12
C ARG A 33 -6.08 -2.82 6.52
N GLY A 34 -7.14 -3.23 5.82
CA GLY A 34 -8.51 -3.02 6.21
C GLY A 34 -9.27 -4.33 6.13
N LEU A 35 -10.08 -4.62 7.12
CA LEU A 35 -10.94 -5.79 7.16
C LEU A 35 -12.29 -5.41 7.74
N CYS A 36 -13.37 -5.74 7.02
CA CYS A 36 -14.73 -5.77 7.55
C CYS A 36 -15.20 -7.22 7.62
N LEU A 37 -15.93 -7.54 8.68
CA LEU A 37 -16.49 -8.89 8.83
C LEU A 37 -17.61 -9.13 7.81
N PRO A 38 -17.83 -10.38 7.36
CA PRO A 38 -18.78 -10.67 6.27
C PRO A 38 -20.22 -10.24 6.58
N TRP A 39 -20.61 -10.20 7.85
CA TRP A 39 -21.92 -9.75 8.31
C TRP A 39 -22.04 -8.24 8.50
N ALA A 40 -20.95 -7.49 8.32
CA ALA A 40 -20.99 -6.04 8.41
C ALA A 40 -21.79 -5.44 7.24
N HIS A 41 -22.44 -4.30 7.50
CA HIS A 41 -23.18 -3.60 6.44
C HIS A 41 -22.27 -3.29 5.24
N PRO A 42 -22.75 -3.41 3.98
CA PRO A 42 -21.93 -3.21 2.77
C PRO A 42 -21.16 -1.89 2.72
N HIS A 43 -21.68 -0.84 3.35
CA HIS A 43 -21.02 0.48 3.42
C HIS A 43 -20.12 0.67 4.64
N SER A 44 -19.89 -0.37 5.45
CA SER A 44 -19.09 -0.27 6.68
C SER A 44 -17.67 0.25 6.40
N ALA A 45 -17.01 -0.23 5.37
CA ALA A 45 -15.66 0.20 5.03
C ALA A 45 -15.61 1.69 4.63
N SER A 46 -16.51 2.15 3.76
CA SER A 46 -16.56 3.55 3.33
C SER A 46 -16.93 4.53 4.45
N TRP A 47 -17.66 4.06 5.47
CA TRP A 47 -17.95 4.83 6.67
C TRP A 47 -16.79 4.81 7.67
N PHE A 48 -16.13 3.66 7.84
CA PHE A 48 -15.13 3.43 8.87
C PHE A 48 -13.77 4.06 8.51
N ILE A 49 -13.29 3.86 7.27
CA ILE A 49 -11.98 4.38 6.82
C ILE A 49 -11.81 5.88 7.08
N PRO A 50 -12.74 6.78 6.67
CA PRO A 50 -12.56 8.20 6.92
C PRO A 50 -12.51 8.57 8.40
N LYS A 51 -13.26 7.86 9.26
CA LYS A 51 -13.24 8.08 10.71
C LYS A 51 -11.93 7.63 11.33
N ALA A 52 -11.44 6.45 10.94
CA ALA A 52 -10.14 5.97 11.38
C ALA A 52 -9.01 6.91 10.93
N CYS A 53 -9.04 7.37 9.66
CA CYS A 53 -8.07 8.36 9.16
C CYS A 53 -8.16 9.70 9.93
N ARG A 54 -9.37 10.12 10.33
CA ARG A 54 -9.54 11.32 11.16
C ARG A 54 -8.89 11.14 12.52
N LEU A 55 -9.11 10.00 13.17
CA LEU A 55 -8.50 9.66 14.45
C LEU A 55 -6.97 9.66 14.35
N MET A 56 -6.41 9.10 13.27
CA MET A 56 -4.96 9.11 13.04
C MET A 56 -4.42 10.53 12.84
N ALA A 57 -5.15 11.38 12.13
CA ALA A 57 -4.77 12.78 11.96
C ALA A 57 -4.78 13.57 13.28
N ASP A 58 -5.79 13.34 14.12
CA ASP A 58 -5.97 14.03 15.39
C ASP A 58 -4.95 13.55 16.45
N LYS A 59 -4.65 12.24 16.49
CA LYS A 59 -3.79 11.63 17.51
C LYS A 59 -2.30 11.66 17.15
N TYR A 60 -1.95 11.50 15.87
CA TYR A 60 -0.56 11.32 15.43
C TYR A 60 -0.12 12.33 14.38
N ALA A 61 -0.97 13.29 14.03
CA ALA A 61 -0.76 14.22 12.91
C ALA A 61 -0.56 13.52 11.56
N TRP A 62 -1.01 12.28 11.39
CA TRP A 62 -0.98 11.54 10.13
C TRP A 62 -2.13 11.99 9.23
N ASN A 63 -1.85 13.04 8.48
CA ASN A 63 -2.86 13.71 7.67
C ASN A 63 -2.96 13.18 6.24
N PHE A 64 -1.88 12.62 5.68
CA PHE A 64 -1.85 11.98 4.37
C PHE A 64 -1.87 10.47 4.57
N VAL A 65 -2.95 9.84 4.15
CA VAL A 65 -3.09 8.38 4.23
C VAL A 65 -2.98 7.81 2.82
N VAL A 66 -1.91 7.09 2.55
CA VAL A 66 -1.68 6.38 1.28
C VAL A 66 -2.36 5.04 1.34
N MET A 67 -3.08 4.69 0.27
CA MET A 67 -3.84 3.45 0.15
C MET A 67 -3.57 2.82 -1.21
N TYR A 68 -3.55 1.50 -1.25
CA TYR A 68 -3.30 0.74 -2.47
C TYR A 68 -4.42 -0.26 -2.72
N ALA A 69 -4.82 -0.41 -4.00
CA ALA A 69 -5.72 -1.46 -4.45
C ALA A 69 -5.00 -2.32 -5.49
N ASP A 70 -5.09 -3.64 -5.34
CA ASP A 70 -4.38 -4.60 -6.19
C ASP A 70 -5.29 -5.06 -7.33
N GLU A 71 -4.99 -4.59 -8.53
CA GLU A 71 -5.75 -4.92 -9.75
C GLU A 71 -5.81 -6.43 -10.03
N ARG A 72 -4.80 -7.17 -9.60
CA ARG A 72 -4.78 -8.65 -9.74
C ARG A 72 -5.86 -9.32 -8.88
N GLY A 73 -6.22 -8.72 -7.75
CA GLY A 73 -7.35 -9.15 -6.93
C GLY A 73 -8.70 -8.61 -7.41
N GLY A 74 -8.75 -7.98 -8.59
CA GLY A 74 -9.96 -7.31 -9.09
C GLY A 74 -10.30 -6.02 -8.33
N GLU A 75 -9.35 -5.48 -7.57
CA GLU A 75 -9.53 -4.28 -6.76
C GLU A 75 -9.14 -3.02 -7.54
N TYR A 76 -10.10 -2.20 -7.86
CA TYR A 76 -9.90 -0.91 -8.53
C TYR A 76 -9.97 0.29 -7.58
N GLY A 77 -10.05 0.02 -6.27
CA GLY A 77 -10.15 1.05 -5.24
C GLY A 77 -11.50 1.74 -5.20
N THR A 78 -12.59 1.05 -5.51
CA THR A 78 -13.96 1.58 -5.49
C THR A 78 -14.31 2.17 -4.12
N ILE A 79 -13.89 1.53 -3.02
CA ILE A 79 -14.06 2.04 -1.66
C ILE A 79 -13.34 3.38 -1.49
N TYR A 80 -12.12 3.50 -2.00
CA TYR A 80 -11.33 4.73 -1.88
C TYR A 80 -11.92 5.87 -2.72
N SER A 81 -12.47 5.54 -3.88
CA SER A 81 -13.20 6.52 -4.71
C SER A 81 -14.47 7.01 -4.01
N SER A 82 -15.22 6.12 -3.35
CA SER A 82 -16.46 6.46 -2.63
C SER A 82 -16.25 7.40 -1.44
N ILE A 83 -15.04 7.43 -0.88
CA ILE A 83 -14.66 8.35 0.21
C ILE A 83 -13.90 9.59 -0.29
N ASN A 84 -13.91 9.85 -1.59
CA ASN A 84 -13.23 10.97 -2.25
C ASN A 84 -11.71 11.00 -2.01
N ALA A 85 -11.06 9.84 -1.88
CA ALA A 85 -9.61 9.76 -1.88
C ALA A 85 -9.06 10.13 -3.26
N ILE A 86 -7.99 10.90 -3.30
CA ILE A 86 -7.39 11.37 -4.54
C ILE A 86 -6.69 10.20 -5.23
N TYR A 87 -7.10 9.86 -6.45
CA TYR A 87 -6.37 8.88 -7.25
C TYR A 87 -5.09 9.50 -7.82
N THR A 88 -3.97 8.84 -7.62
CA THR A 88 -2.63 9.35 -7.96
C THR A 88 -1.89 8.45 -8.97
N GLY A 89 -2.61 7.57 -9.65
CA GLY A 89 -2.05 6.66 -10.65
C GLY A 89 -1.68 5.29 -10.09
N LYS A 90 -0.85 4.59 -10.82
CA LYS A 90 -0.35 3.25 -10.45
C LYS A 90 1.08 3.31 -9.90
N THR A 91 1.43 2.34 -9.09
CA THR A 91 2.83 2.09 -8.70
C THR A 91 3.61 1.50 -9.86
N SER A 92 4.94 1.51 -9.77
CA SER A 92 5.75 0.61 -10.60
C SER A 92 5.38 -0.85 -10.28
N PRO A 93 5.36 -1.74 -11.29
CA PRO A 93 5.10 -3.16 -11.07
C PRO A 93 6.10 -3.75 -10.08
N ALA A 94 5.59 -4.46 -9.06
CA ALA A 94 6.44 -5.20 -8.13
C ALA A 94 6.79 -6.56 -8.73
N GLN A 95 8.07 -6.90 -8.75
CA GLN A 95 8.52 -8.20 -9.24
C GLN A 95 7.98 -9.34 -8.37
N GLN A 96 7.53 -10.42 -9.00
CA GLN A 96 7.04 -11.63 -8.35
C GLN A 96 7.94 -12.83 -8.68
N TYR A 97 7.87 -13.85 -7.85
CA TYR A 97 8.63 -15.07 -7.96
C TYR A 97 7.72 -16.25 -7.76
N LYS A 98 7.76 -17.21 -8.67
CA LYS A 98 7.13 -18.52 -8.50
C LYS A 98 8.20 -19.48 -8.03
N THR A 99 8.07 -20.01 -6.83
CA THR A 99 9.01 -20.98 -6.27
C THR A 99 8.77 -22.38 -6.84
N ARG A 100 9.73 -23.28 -6.68
CA ARG A 100 9.68 -24.64 -7.20
C ARG A 100 8.44 -25.43 -6.74
N ASP A 101 7.89 -25.09 -5.58
CA ASP A 101 6.63 -25.67 -5.06
C ASP A 101 5.36 -25.03 -5.67
N GLY A 102 5.53 -24.17 -6.69
CA GLY A 102 4.43 -23.53 -7.40
C GLY A 102 3.82 -22.30 -6.73
N ARG A 103 4.30 -21.91 -5.54
CA ARG A 103 3.80 -20.74 -4.83
C ARG A 103 4.34 -19.45 -5.44
N VAL A 104 3.46 -18.43 -5.51
CA VAL A 104 3.83 -17.10 -6.00
C VAL A 104 4.03 -16.16 -4.82
N HIS A 105 5.20 -15.54 -4.78
CA HIS A 105 5.60 -14.61 -3.73
C HIS A 105 5.90 -13.22 -4.32
N ASP A 106 5.60 -12.16 -3.59
CA ASP A 106 6.11 -10.84 -3.91
C ASP A 106 7.53 -10.64 -3.35
N SER A 107 8.20 -9.58 -3.79
CA SER A 107 9.58 -9.29 -3.37
C SER A 107 9.74 -9.06 -1.86
N ARG A 108 8.67 -8.72 -1.12
CA ARG A 108 8.68 -8.56 0.33
C ARG A 108 8.59 -9.90 1.04
N GLN A 109 7.78 -10.83 0.51
CA GLN A 109 7.65 -12.18 1.06
C GLN A 109 8.96 -12.96 0.90
N VAL A 110 9.69 -12.74 -0.19
CA VAL A 110 11.02 -13.36 -0.39
C VAL A 110 11.99 -12.96 0.73
N SER A 111 11.99 -11.71 1.16
CA SER A 111 12.79 -11.27 2.31
C SER A 111 12.36 -11.94 3.63
N GLY A 112 11.08 -12.28 3.78
CA GLY A 112 10.54 -13.05 4.91
C GLY A 112 10.96 -14.51 4.87
N LEU A 113 10.85 -15.16 3.71
CA LEU A 113 11.26 -16.56 3.52
C LEU A 113 12.74 -16.78 3.88
N SER A 114 13.59 -15.79 3.63
CA SER A 114 15.01 -15.87 4.00
C SER A 114 15.26 -15.83 5.51
N ARG A 115 14.34 -15.28 6.30
CA ARG A 115 14.48 -15.23 7.77
C ARG A 115 14.08 -16.54 8.45
N ASP A 116 13.10 -17.26 7.90
CA ASP A 116 12.52 -18.44 8.53
C ASP A 116 13.27 -19.72 8.19
N ARG A 117 14.08 -19.72 7.14
CA ARG A 117 14.92 -20.87 6.78
C ARG A 117 16.27 -20.78 7.52
N ARG A 118 16.34 -21.32 8.72
CA ARG A 118 17.62 -21.60 9.40
C ARG A 118 18.42 -22.58 8.55
N GLY A 119 19.50 -22.06 7.92
CA GLY A 119 20.35 -22.84 7.02
C GLY A 119 19.95 -22.81 5.53
N GLY A 120 18.94 -22.01 5.14
CA GLY A 120 18.57 -21.84 3.73
C GLY A 120 19.54 -20.91 2.98
N VAL A 121 19.52 -21.05 1.65
CA VAL A 121 20.38 -20.33 0.70
C VAL A 121 20.20 -18.82 0.79
N LEU A 122 19.05 -18.33 1.27
CA LEU A 122 18.73 -16.91 1.37
C LEU A 122 19.01 -16.38 2.78
N ASN A 123 19.94 -15.43 2.87
CA ASN A 123 20.24 -14.70 4.08
C ASN A 123 19.83 -13.22 3.88
N TYR A 124 19.24 -12.58 4.91
CA TYR A 124 18.88 -11.16 4.89
C TYR A 124 20.08 -10.21 4.65
N ARG A 125 21.30 -10.70 4.83
CA ARG A 125 22.55 -9.98 4.54
C ARG A 125 22.86 -9.91 3.04
N HIS A 126 22.22 -10.72 2.20
CA HIS A 126 22.45 -10.69 0.77
C HIS A 126 21.81 -9.47 0.12
N SER A 127 22.50 -8.89 -0.85
CA SER A 127 21.93 -7.84 -1.70
C SER A 127 20.72 -8.38 -2.49
N ARG A 128 19.84 -7.49 -2.97
CA ARG A 128 18.70 -7.91 -3.79
C ARG A 128 19.10 -8.67 -5.05
N SER A 129 20.24 -8.30 -5.66
CA SER A 129 20.79 -9.01 -6.82
C SER A 129 21.25 -10.42 -6.47
N THR A 130 21.93 -10.59 -5.35
CA THR A 130 22.35 -11.90 -4.85
C THR A 130 21.16 -12.77 -4.50
N GLN A 131 20.15 -12.23 -3.82
CA GLN A 131 18.89 -12.95 -3.53
C GLN A 131 18.20 -13.41 -4.80
N LYS A 132 18.21 -12.60 -5.85
CA LYS A 132 17.68 -12.97 -7.16
C LYS A 132 18.40 -14.15 -7.77
N LEU A 133 19.74 -14.13 -7.77
CA LEU A 133 20.54 -15.23 -8.31
C LEU A 133 20.28 -16.54 -7.55
N LEU A 134 20.30 -16.49 -6.23
CA LEU A 134 20.06 -17.66 -5.38
C LEU A 134 18.65 -18.26 -5.58
N LEU A 135 17.63 -17.42 -5.81
CA LEU A 135 16.28 -17.90 -6.13
C LEU A 135 16.22 -18.59 -7.49
N LEU A 136 16.93 -18.05 -8.50
CA LEU A 136 17.02 -18.69 -9.81
C LEU A 136 17.75 -20.04 -9.74
N GLU A 137 18.82 -20.12 -8.97
CA GLU A 137 19.57 -21.37 -8.73
C GLU A 137 18.71 -22.41 -8.00
N ASP A 138 17.82 -21.98 -7.09
CA ASP A 138 16.83 -22.84 -6.41
C ASP A 138 15.60 -23.17 -7.30
N GLY A 139 15.63 -22.78 -8.58
CA GLY A 139 14.61 -23.09 -9.57
C GLY A 139 13.36 -22.21 -9.52
N ALA A 140 13.47 -21.00 -8.95
CA ALA A 140 12.38 -20.04 -9.00
C ALA A 140 12.27 -19.39 -10.38
N GLU A 141 11.02 -19.13 -10.82
CA GLU A 141 10.69 -18.40 -12.04
C GLU A 141 10.31 -16.97 -11.72
N PHE A 142 10.83 -16.01 -12.49
CA PHE A 142 10.41 -14.60 -12.37
C PHE A 142 9.14 -14.36 -13.18
N LEU A 143 8.11 -13.86 -12.50
CA LEU A 143 6.85 -13.48 -13.12
C LEU A 143 6.78 -11.95 -13.30
N PRO A 144 6.07 -11.47 -14.34
CA PRO A 144 5.75 -10.05 -14.48
C PRO A 144 5.04 -9.57 -13.22
N GLY A 145 5.53 -8.46 -12.67
CA GLY A 145 4.90 -7.85 -11.51
C GLY A 145 3.62 -7.13 -11.88
N THR A 146 2.75 -6.94 -10.91
CA THR A 146 1.53 -6.14 -11.05
C THR A 146 1.71 -4.75 -10.41
N ALA A 147 1.21 -3.73 -11.10
CA ALA A 147 1.09 -2.39 -10.52
C ALA A 147 -0.15 -2.33 -9.62
N LYS A 148 -0.11 -1.49 -8.59
CA LYS A 148 -1.26 -1.24 -7.73
C LYS A 148 -1.80 0.15 -7.98
N HIS A 149 -3.11 0.30 -7.98
CA HIS A 149 -3.75 1.62 -7.94
C HIS A 149 -3.42 2.31 -6.63
N ARG A 150 -3.10 3.59 -6.70
CA ARG A 150 -2.61 4.37 -5.57
C ARG A 150 -3.53 5.56 -5.31
N PHE A 151 -3.95 5.69 -4.06
CA PHE A 151 -4.86 6.73 -3.60
C PHE A 151 -4.27 7.45 -2.40
N VAL A 152 -4.66 8.71 -2.20
CA VAL A 152 -4.30 9.52 -1.03
C VAL A 152 -5.55 10.15 -0.45
N LEU A 153 -5.84 9.88 0.81
CA LEU A 153 -6.85 10.58 1.57
C LEU A 153 -6.16 11.64 2.46
N ILE A 154 -6.60 12.90 2.35
CA ILE A 154 -6.11 13.97 3.21
C ILE A 154 -7.12 14.20 4.32
N SER A 155 -6.70 13.96 5.57
CA SER A 155 -7.54 14.03 6.75
C SER A 155 -7.19 15.22 7.66
N GLY A 156 -8.16 15.66 8.46
CA GLY A 156 -8.02 16.80 9.37
C GLY A 156 -9.16 17.80 9.21
N SER A 157 -9.04 18.99 9.86
CA SER A 157 -10.00 20.07 9.71
C SER A 157 -10.11 20.56 8.27
N PRO A 158 -11.21 21.22 7.86
CA PRO A 158 -11.33 21.78 6.51
C PRO A 158 -10.16 22.68 6.11
N THR A 159 -9.72 23.55 7.01
CA THR A 159 -8.55 24.43 6.81
C THR A 159 -7.26 23.63 6.63
N THR A 160 -7.02 22.63 7.47
CA THR A 160 -5.87 21.73 7.36
C THR A 160 -5.88 20.99 6.02
N ARG A 161 -7.02 20.41 5.63
CA ARG A 161 -7.14 19.70 4.35
C ARG A 161 -6.87 20.61 3.15
N LYS A 162 -7.40 21.86 3.16
CA LYS A 162 -7.17 22.84 2.09
C LYS A 162 -5.67 23.19 1.96
N ARG A 163 -4.99 23.41 3.09
CA ARG A 163 -3.55 23.69 3.13
C ARG A 163 -2.73 22.51 2.62
N LEU A 164 -2.99 21.31 3.16
CA LEU A 164 -2.23 20.12 2.84
C LEU A 164 -2.49 19.61 1.41
N ARG A 165 -3.66 19.88 0.83
CA ARG A 165 -3.92 19.57 -0.57
C ARG A 165 -2.96 20.30 -1.52
N LYS A 166 -2.52 21.52 -1.17
CA LYS A 166 -1.51 22.27 -1.92
C LYS A 166 -0.10 21.67 -1.78
N ALA A 167 0.16 20.95 -0.69
CA ALA A 167 1.43 20.29 -0.42
C ALA A 167 1.53 18.90 -1.06
N LEU A 168 0.43 18.35 -1.57
CA LEU A 168 0.44 17.06 -2.26
C LEU A 168 1.26 17.18 -3.54
N LYS A 169 2.34 16.38 -3.64
CA LYS A 169 3.26 16.35 -4.80
C LYS A 169 2.80 15.38 -5.90
N TRP A 170 2.02 14.36 -5.53
CA TRP A 170 1.50 13.41 -6.51
C TRP A 170 0.33 13.98 -7.30
N PRO A 171 0.18 13.61 -8.58
CA PRO A 171 -0.89 14.14 -9.43
C PRO A 171 -2.26 13.69 -8.95
N SER A 172 -3.27 14.50 -9.25
CA SER A 172 -4.68 14.10 -9.11
C SER A 172 -5.18 13.67 -10.48
N LEU A 173 -5.55 12.40 -10.61
CA LEU A 173 -5.98 11.78 -11.87
C LEU A 173 -7.45 11.34 -11.80
N PRO A 174 -8.12 11.15 -12.95
CA PRO A 174 -9.43 10.52 -13.00
C PRO A 174 -9.40 9.12 -12.40
N TYR A 175 -10.48 8.73 -11.71
CA TYR A 175 -10.58 7.40 -11.12
C TYR A 175 -10.50 6.29 -12.17
N PRO A 176 -9.86 5.16 -11.84
CA PRO A 176 -9.79 4.02 -12.73
C PRO A 176 -11.21 3.48 -13.00
N LYS A 177 -11.48 3.15 -14.25
CA LYS A 177 -12.73 2.49 -14.65
C LYS A 177 -12.48 0.98 -14.71
N ARG A 178 -13.45 0.19 -14.27
CA ARG A 178 -13.45 -1.25 -14.59
C ARG A 178 -13.49 -1.39 -16.10
N GLN A 179 -12.54 -2.14 -16.64
CA GLN A 179 -12.68 -2.63 -18.00
C GLN A 179 -13.74 -3.72 -17.95
N GLY A 180 -14.85 -3.51 -18.69
CA GLY A 180 -15.93 -4.47 -18.82
C GLY A 180 -15.49 -5.73 -19.54
#